data_01a68e02eaa27b5651665e8dae8b754b
#
_entry.id   01a68e02eaa27b5651665e8dae8b754b
#
_cell.length_a   1.000
_cell.length_b   1.000
_cell.length_c   1.000
_cell.angle_alpha   90.00
_cell.angle_beta   90.00
_cell.angle_gamma   90.00
#
_symmetry.space_group_name_H-M   'P 1'
#
loop_
_entity.id
_entity.type
_entity.pdbx_description
1 polymer ?
#
loop_
_entity_poly.entity_id
_entity_poly.type
_entity_poly.pdbx_seq_one_letter_code
_entity_poly.pdbx_strand_id
1 'polypeptide(L)'
;MKRISHLLLLLLLVIVSANASNKELYQKLCTLKGVITVDSLPSDYSTEKYVVTIRQPLYHKHPEKGSFTQRVVISHEGFDHPTVLVTEGYGGDYALNPRYRDELAGLFQTNTVFVEHRYFSGSVPDSVDWQYLTAQNSASDLHLITTLFKQIYPQKWISTGISKGGQTALIYRA
;
A
#
# COMPACT_ATOMS: atom_id res chain seq x y z
N MET A 1 -38.56 4.96 -28.85
CA MET A 1 -37.32 4.26 -29.22
C MET A 1 -36.05 5.10 -29.01
N LYS A 2 -35.98 6.40 -29.43
CA LYS A 2 -34.74 7.22 -29.26
C LYS A 2 -34.27 7.42 -27.80
N ARG A 3 -35.18 7.55 -26.81
CA ARG A 3 -34.83 7.76 -25.38
C ARG A 3 -34.19 6.53 -24.71
N ILE A 4 -34.59 5.32 -25.12
CA ILE A 4 -34.02 4.05 -24.57
C ILE A 4 -32.58 3.86 -25.08
N SER A 5 -32.31 4.26 -26.35
CA SER A 5 -30.97 4.18 -26.93
C SER A 5 -29.95 5.08 -26.20
N HIS A 6 -30.37 6.29 -25.76
CA HIS A 6 -29.47 7.19 -25.00
C HIS A 6 -29.20 6.69 -23.59
N LEU A 7 -30.19 6.07 -22.94
CA LEU A 7 -30.01 5.47 -21.58
C LEU A 7 -29.04 4.27 -21.62
N LEU A 8 -29.18 3.41 -22.65
CA LEU A 8 -28.25 2.29 -22.87
C LEU A 8 -26.82 2.76 -23.17
N LEU A 9 -26.68 3.82 -23.97
CA LEU A 9 -25.36 4.41 -24.29
C LEU A 9 -24.70 5.02 -23.07
N LEU A 10 -25.46 5.71 -22.20
CA LEU A 10 -24.97 6.24 -20.92
C LEU A 10 -24.55 5.12 -19.95
N LEU A 11 -25.33 4.05 -19.86
CA LEU A 11 -25.01 2.88 -19.03
C LEU A 11 -23.74 2.18 -19.52
N LEU A 12 -23.56 2.02 -20.83
CA LEU A 12 -22.33 1.45 -21.42
C LEU A 12 -21.11 2.34 -21.14
N LEU A 13 -21.24 3.65 -21.23
CA LEU A 13 -20.17 4.60 -20.93
C LEU A 13 -19.71 4.52 -19.46
N VAL A 14 -20.66 4.37 -18.52
CA VAL A 14 -20.35 4.21 -17.09
C VAL A 14 -19.65 2.89 -16.81
N ILE A 15 -20.06 1.79 -17.44
CA ILE A 15 -19.43 0.48 -17.27
C ILE A 15 -18.01 0.47 -17.86
N VAL A 16 -17.79 1.11 -19.02
CA VAL A 16 -16.46 1.22 -19.64
C VAL A 16 -15.52 2.08 -18.78
N SER A 17 -16.03 3.17 -18.19
CA SER A 17 -15.25 4.03 -17.30
C SER A 17 -14.85 3.32 -16.01
N ALA A 18 -15.74 2.54 -15.39
CA ALA A 18 -15.46 1.79 -14.19
C ALA A 18 -14.39 0.70 -14.42
N ASN A 19 -14.48 -0.04 -15.55
CA ASN A 19 -13.47 -1.04 -15.91
C ASN A 19 -12.11 -0.42 -16.30
N ALA A 20 -12.08 0.80 -16.82
CA ALA A 20 -10.85 1.51 -17.13
C ALA A 20 -10.14 1.99 -15.86
N SER A 21 -10.88 2.45 -14.85
CA SER A 21 -10.34 2.88 -13.54
C SER A 21 -9.65 1.71 -12.81
N ASN A 22 -10.32 0.55 -12.70
CA ASN A 22 -9.75 -0.65 -12.09
C ASN A 22 -8.47 -1.16 -12.79
N LYS A 23 -8.24 -0.75 -14.02
CA LYS A 23 -7.05 -1.10 -14.79
C LYS A 23 -5.90 -0.12 -14.57
N GLU A 24 -6.22 1.14 -14.27
CA GLU A 24 -5.22 2.21 -14.16
C GLU A 24 -4.33 2.05 -12.93
N LEU A 25 -4.91 1.86 -11.72
CA LEU A 25 -4.12 1.66 -10.51
C LEU A 25 -3.26 0.42 -10.61
N TYR A 26 -3.83 -0.72 -11.04
CA TYR A 26 -3.08 -1.96 -11.21
C TYR A 26 -1.87 -1.75 -12.14
N GLN A 27 -2.06 -1.10 -13.28
CA GLN A 27 -0.97 -0.82 -14.22
C GLN A 27 0.10 0.07 -13.60
N LYS A 28 -0.29 1.14 -12.88
CA LYS A 28 0.66 2.02 -12.17
C LYS A 28 1.45 1.25 -11.12
N LEU A 29 0.81 0.38 -10.34
CA LEU A 29 1.48 -0.46 -9.33
C LEU A 29 2.51 -1.39 -9.97
N CYS A 30 2.16 -2.06 -11.07
CA CYS A 30 3.06 -2.97 -11.79
C CYS A 30 4.27 -2.27 -12.43
N THR A 31 4.20 -0.97 -12.69
CA THR A 31 5.32 -0.20 -13.27
C THR A 31 6.30 0.34 -12.23
N LEU A 32 5.96 0.31 -10.95
CA LEU A 32 6.82 0.80 -9.88
C LEU A 32 8.08 -0.07 -9.73
N LYS A 33 9.23 0.60 -9.69
CA LYS A 33 10.52 -0.10 -9.53
C LYS A 33 10.60 -0.83 -8.20
N GLY A 34 10.88 -2.13 -8.23
CA GLY A 34 11.02 -2.97 -7.04
C GLY A 34 9.74 -3.68 -6.62
N VAL A 35 8.60 -3.39 -7.25
CA VAL A 35 7.39 -4.20 -7.11
C VAL A 35 7.62 -5.56 -7.77
N ILE A 36 7.26 -6.63 -7.08
CA ILE A 36 7.42 -8.03 -7.51
C ILE A 36 6.07 -8.62 -7.91
N THR A 37 5.06 -8.48 -7.05
CA THR A 37 3.69 -8.94 -7.31
C THR A 37 2.68 -7.88 -6.95
N VAL A 38 1.55 -7.90 -7.64
CA VAL A 38 0.35 -7.09 -7.35
C VAL A 38 -0.85 -8.00 -7.48
N ASP A 39 -1.50 -8.32 -6.36
CA ASP A 39 -2.65 -9.20 -6.31
C ASP A 39 -3.87 -8.45 -5.77
N SER A 40 -5.00 -8.59 -6.46
CA SER A 40 -6.26 -7.94 -6.05
C SER A 40 -6.82 -8.60 -4.80
N LEU A 41 -7.33 -7.78 -3.88
CA LEU A 41 -8.04 -8.19 -2.67
C LEU A 41 -9.48 -7.68 -2.69
N PRO A 42 -10.44 -8.43 -2.13
CA PRO A 42 -11.77 -7.91 -1.91
C PRO A 42 -11.76 -6.81 -0.83
N SER A 43 -12.66 -5.84 -0.94
CA SER A 43 -12.86 -4.77 0.04
C SER A 43 -14.32 -4.40 0.16
N ASP A 44 -14.78 -4.20 1.41
CA ASP A 44 -16.13 -3.72 1.71
C ASP A 44 -16.21 -2.19 1.71
N TYR A 45 -15.06 -1.49 1.65
CA TYR A 45 -14.99 -0.04 1.86
C TYR A 45 -14.30 0.74 0.74
N SER A 46 -13.25 0.22 0.15
CA SER A 46 -12.51 0.90 -0.92
C SER A 46 -12.90 0.37 -2.30
N THR A 47 -12.82 1.23 -3.30
CA THR A 47 -13.12 0.87 -4.70
C THR A 47 -12.19 -0.20 -5.25
N GLU A 48 -10.92 -0.14 -4.82
CA GLU A 48 -9.88 -1.10 -5.19
C GLU A 48 -9.00 -1.39 -3.96
N LYS A 49 -8.60 -2.65 -3.80
CA LYS A 49 -7.66 -3.08 -2.77
C LYS A 49 -6.66 -4.08 -3.37
N TYR A 50 -5.38 -3.88 -3.04
CA TYR A 50 -4.30 -4.74 -3.52
C TYR A 50 -3.36 -5.12 -2.39
N VAL A 51 -2.82 -6.33 -2.47
CA VAL A 51 -1.58 -6.69 -1.78
C VAL A 51 -0.43 -6.59 -2.78
N VAL A 52 0.60 -5.85 -2.39
CA VAL A 52 1.78 -5.58 -3.20
C VAL A 52 3.00 -6.13 -2.47
N THR A 53 3.81 -6.91 -3.16
CA THR A 53 5.09 -7.38 -2.65
C THR A 53 6.20 -6.52 -3.23
N ILE A 54 7.04 -5.96 -2.35
CA ILE A 54 8.10 -5.02 -2.74
C ILE A 54 9.45 -5.58 -2.30
N ARG A 55 10.46 -5.48 -3.15
CA ARG A 55 11.84 -5.81 -2.80
C ARG A 55 12.44 -4.72 -1.91
N GLN A 56 12.96 -5.15 -0.76
CA GLN A 56 13.66 -4.28 0.20
C GLN A 56 15.08 -4.79 0.45
N PRO A 57 16.06 -3.91 0.64
CA PRO A 57 17.38 -4.33 1.11
C PRO A 57 17.31 -4.90 2.52
N LEU A 58 18.07 -5.94 2.82
CA LEU A 58 18.26 -6.39 4.21
C LEU A 58 18.92 -5.28 5.02
N TYR A 59 19.91 -4.61 4.46
CA TYR A 59 20.60 -3.49 5.07
C TYR A 59 20.69 -2.31 4.11
N HIS A 60 19.98 -1.22 4.41
CA HIS A 60 19.85 -0.08 3.51
C HIS A 60 21.17 0.65 3.24
N LYS A 61 22.10 0.65 4.21
CA LYS A 61 23.45 1.25 4.01
C LYS A 61 24.35 0.41 3.11
N HIS A 62 24.06 -0.89 3.00
CA HIS A 62 24.82 -1.87 2.22
C HIS A 62 23.87 -2.80 1.49
N PRO A 63 23.21 -2.34 0.39
CA PRO A 63 22.20 -3.14 -0.33
C PRO A 63 22.74 -4.44 -0.92
N GLU A 64 24.05 -4.51 -1.14
CA GLU A 64 24.75 -5.72 -1.61
C GLU A 64 24.71 -6.89 -0.61
N LYS A 65 24.34 -6.65 0.65
CA LYS A 65 24.16 -7.69 1.67
C LYS A 65 22.96 -8.60 1.44
N GLY A 66 22.11 -8.28 0.47
CA GLY A 66 20.95 -9.05 0.10
C GLY A 66 19.64 -8.28 0.22
N SER A 67 18.57 -8.94 -0.11
CA SER A 67 17.22 -8.37 -0.10
C SER A 67 16.19 -9.35 0.44
N PHE A 68 15.04 -8.84 0.83
CA PHE A 68 13.86 -9.60 1.18
C PHE A 68 12.63 -8.99 0.49
N THR A 69 11.51 -9.64 0.62
CA THR A 69 10.22 -9.15 0.13
C THR A 69 9.42 -8.58 1.28
N GLN A 70 8.88 -7.38 1.11
CA GLN A 70 8.01 -6.73 2.10
C GLN A 70 6.60 -6.59 1.55
N ARG A 71 5.61 -6.93 2.37
CA ARG A 71 4.20 -6.85 2.04
C ARG A 71 3.64 -5.48 2.36
N VAL A 72 2.91 -4.93 1.38
CA VAL A 72 2.18 -3.66 1.50
C VAL A 72 0.75 -3.90 1.06
N VAL A 73 -0.23 -3.39 1.80
CA VAL A 73 -1.64 -3.43 1.40
C VAL A 73 -2.09 -2.02 1.04
N ILE A 74 -2.64 -1.89 -0.16
CA ILE A 74 -3.16 -0.63 -0.69
C ILE A 74 -4.67 -0.68 -0.68
N SER A 75 -5.31 0.34 -0.09
CA SER A 75 -6.74 0.61 -0.26
C SER A 75 -6.92 1.94 -0.96
N HIS A 76 -7.60 1.94 -2.10
CA HIS A 76 -7.70 3.09 -3.01
C HIS A 76 -9.06 3.79 -2.88
N GLU A 77 -9.01 5.12 -2.67
CA GLU A 77 -10.18 6.00 -2.73
C GLU A 77 -10.14 6.90 -3.97
N GLY A 78 -8.94 7.31 -4.42
CA GLY A 78 -8.74 8.14 -5.60
C GLY A 78 -7.32 8.72 -5.68
N PHE A 79 -6.85 9.03 -6.89
CA PHE A 79 -5.50 9.58 -7.11
C PHE A 79 -5.33 11.01 -6.55
N ASP A 80 -6.41 11.74 -6.41
CA ASP A 80 -6.49 13.11 -5.89
C ASP A 80 -6.75 13.17 -4.37
N HIS A 81 -6.95 12.02 -3.73
CA HIS A 81 -7.14 11.92 -2.28
C HIS A 81 -5.81 11.92 -1.52
N PRO A 82 -5.77 12.44 -0.28
CA PRO A 82 -4.64 12.25 0.62
C PRO A 82 -4.38 10.78 0.91
N THR A 83 -3.24 10.46 1.52
CA THR A 83 -2.86 9.08 1.85
C THR A 83 -2.50 8.95 3.31
N VAL A 84 -3.02 7.92 3.97
CA VAL A 84 -2.57 7.47 5.29
C VAL A 84 -1.57 6.34 5.11
N LEU A 85 -0.34 6.57 5.59
CA LEU A 85 0.67 5.54 5.76
C LEU A 85 0.43 4.87 7.12
N VAL A 86 -0.04 3.64 7.12
CA VAL A 86 -0.20 2.83 8.33
C VAL A 86 1.07 2.01 8.51
N THR A 87 1.77 2.25 9.62
CA THR A 87 3.00 1.53 9.94
C THR A 87 2.75 0.49 11.01
N GLU A 88 3.23 -0.73 10.77
CA GLU A 88 3.15 -1.82 11.73
C GLU A 88 4.43 -1.94 12.55
N GLY A 89 4.30 -2.60 13.71
CA GLY A 89 5.42 -3.02 14.54
C GLY A 89 5.67 -4.52 14.45
N TYR A 90 4.69 -5.24 13.89
CA TYR A 90 4.64 -6.71 13.83
C TYR A 90 4.01 -7.15 12.50
N GLY A 91 3.38 -8.36 12.50
CA GLY A 91 2.64 -8.87 11.35
C GLY A 91 1.33 -8.12 11.11
N GLY A 92 0.94 -8.03 9.85
CA GLY A 92 -0.21 -7.26 9.39
C GLY A 92 -1.24 -8.09 8.61
N ASP A 93 -1.38 -9.40 8.88
CA ASP A 93 -2.31 -10.27 8.15
C ASP A 93 -3.76 -9.78 8.21
N TYR A 94 -4.14 -9.09 9.28
CA TYR A 94 -5.48 -8.54 9.44
C TYR A 94 -5.83 -7.48 8.38
N ALA A 95 -4.83 -6.80 7.80
CA ALA A 95 -5.05 -5.83 6.73
C ALA A 95 -5.52 -6.48 5.41
N LEU A 96 -5.31 -7.79 5.24
CA LEU A 96 -5.81 -8.54 4.09
C LEU A 96 -7.33 -8.75 4.14
N ASN A 97 -7.95 -8.64 5.33
CA ASN A 97 -9.37 -8.85 5.50
C ASN A 97 -10.19 -7.81 4.69
N PRO A 98 -11.24 -8.21 3.97
CA PRO A 98 -12.12 -7.27 3.23
C PRO A 98 -12.71 -6.16 4.11
N ARG A 99 -12.98 -6.46 5.38
CA ARG A 99 -13.55 -5.52 6.37
C ARG A 99 -12.52 -4.67 7.10
N TYR A 100 -11.22 -4.82 6.77
CA TYR A 100 -10.23 -3.92 7.34
C TYR A 100 -10.30 -2.54 6.69
N ARG A 101 -10.44 -1.53 7.52
CA ARG A 101 -10.30 -0.11 7.17
C ARG A 101 -9.55 0.59 8.31
N ASP A 102 -8.54 1.37 7.98
CA ASP A 102 -7.89 2.25 8.94
C ASP A 102 -8.85 3.35 9.40
N GLU A 103 -8.81 3.69 10.70
CA GLU A 103 -9.74 4.63 11.31
C GLU A 103 -9.61 6.04 10.70
N LEU A 104 -8.38 6.52 10.51
CA LEU A 104 -8.12 7.83 9.88
C LEU A 104 -8.52 7.83 8.41
N ALA A 105 -8.29 6.71 7.70
CA ALA A 105 -8.73 6.57 6.32
C ALA A 105 -10.25 6.63 6.22
N GLY A 106 -10.96 6.02 7.16
CA GLY A 106 -12.41 6.11 7.25
C GLY A 106 -12.91 7.52 7.53
N LEU A 107 -12.27 8.23 8.44
CA LEU A 107 -12.65 9.57 8.87
C LEU A 107 -12.38 10.64 7.80
N PHE A 108 -11.25 10.54 7.10
CA PHE A 108 -10.79 11.55 6.15
C PHE A 108 -10.96 11.16 4.68
N GLN A 109 -11.54 10.00 4.39
CA GLN A 109 -11.70 9.48 3.04
C GLN A 109 -10.40 9.49 2.24
N THR A 110 -9.36 8.84 2.79
CA THR A 110 -8.02 8.82 2.21
C THR A 110 -7.69 7.46 1.63
N ASN A 111 -6.74 7.44 0.70
CA ASN A 111 -6.03 6.21 0.37
C ASN A 111 -5.31 5.67 1.61
N THR A 112 -5.11 4.35 1.66
CA THR A 112 -4.29 3.70 2.69
C THR A 112 -3.12 2.98 2.03
N VAL A 113 -1.92 3.23 2.55
CA VAL A 113 -0.72 2.43 2.29
C VAL A 113 -0.34 1.80 3.63
N PHE A 114 -0.75 0.56 3.82
CA PHE A 114 -0.46 -0.22 5.01
C PHE A 114 0.83 -1.01 4.80
N VAL A 115 1.80 -0.84 5.69
CA VAL A 115 3.12 -1.48 5.58
C VAL A 115 3.33 -2.44 6.73
N GLU A 116 3.43 -3.73 6.40
CA GLU A 116 3.83 -4.75 7.35
C GLU A 116 5.29 -4.54 7.78
N HIS A 117 5.57 -4.75 9.06
CA HIS A 117 6.93 -4.57 9.57
C HIS A 117 7.87 -5.66 9.02
N ARG A 118 9.11 -5.28 8.69
CA ARG A 118 10.14 -6.25 8.29
C ARG A 118 10.28 -7.37 9.32
N TYR A 119 10.53 -8.59 8.86
CA TYR A 119 10.72 -9.81 9.65
C TYR A 119 9.44 -10.38 10.29
N PHE A 120 8.26 -9.93 9.87
CA PHE A 120 6.99 -10.47 10.37
C PHE A 120 6.10 -10.96 9.22
N SER A 121 5.31 -11.99 9.49
CA SER A 121 4.31 -12.62 8.60
C SER A 121 4.81 -12.79 7.16
N GLY A 122 4.27 -12.07 6.19
CA GLY A 122 4.65 -12.11 4.77
C GLY A 122 5.92 -11.33 4.41
N SER A 123 6.59 -10.71 5.41
CA SER A 123 7.76 -9.84 5.23
C SER A 123 9.03 -10.41 5.88
N VAL A 124 9.14 -11.74 5.93
CA VAL A 124 10.30 -12.45 6.51
C VAL A 124 11.31 -12.79 5.40
N PRO A 125 12.62 -12.47 5.59
CA PRO A 125 13.66 -12.94 4.68
C PRO A 125 13.77 -14.47 4.66
N ASP A 126 14.15 -15.06 3.52
CA ASP A 126 14.40 -16.50 3.40
C ASP A 126 15.49 -16.97 4.36
N SER A 127 16.51 -16.14 4.59
CA SER A 127 17.56 -16.35 5.59
C SER A 127 17.49 -15.22 6.61
N VAL A 128 17.06 -15.57 7.82
CA VAL A 128 16.84 -14.58 8.89
C VAL A 128 18.17 -14.23 9.57
N ASP A 129 18.56 -12.96 9.46
CA ASP A 129 19.67 -12.39 10.20
C ASP A 129 19.14 -11.20 11.04
N TRP A 130 18.98 -11.44 12.32
CA TRP A 130 18.36 -10.51 13.26
C TRP A 130 19.12 -9.19 13.42
N GLN A 131 20.41 -9.12 13.07
CA GLN A 131 21.18 -7.87 13.13
C GLN A 131 20.57 -6.76 12.27
N TYR A 132 19.80 -7.12 11.22
CA TYR A 132 19.15 -6.15 10.33
C TYR A 132 17.75 -5.75 10.78
N LEU A 133 17.19 -6.37 11.81
CA LEU A 133 15.93 -5.93 12.44
C LEU A 133 16.18 -4.73 13.34
N THR A 134 16.43 -3.58 12.75
CA THR A 134 16.71 -2.33 13.45
C THR A 134 15.67 -1.25 13.12
N ALA A 135 15.47 -0.32 14.06
CA ALA A 135 14.59 0.83 13.86
C ALA A 135 15.00 1.66 12.63
N GLN A 136 16.31 1.82 12.40
CA GLN A 136 16.83 2.55 11.25
C GLN A 136 16.50 1.87 9.92
N ASN A 137 16.67 0.55 9.83
CA ASN A 137 16.28 -0.17 8.61
C ASN A 137 14.77 -0.12 8.40
N SER A 138 13.96 -0.24 9.46
CA SER A 138 12.50 -0.10 9.36
C SER A 138 12.07 1.28 8.87
N ALA A 139 12.70 2.35 9.36
CA ALA A 139 12.46 3.70 8.88
C ALA A 139 12.86 3.87 7.40
N SER A 140 13.97 3.27 6.99
CA SER A 140 14.43 3.29 5.60
C SER A 140 13.50 2.51 4.66
N ASP A 141 12.91 1.39 5.13
CA ASP A 141 11.86 0.68 4.38
C ASP A 141 10.67 1.60 4.10
N LEU A 142 10.17 2.30 5.13
CA LEU A 142 9.05 3.22 5.01
C LEU A 142 9.38 4.39 4.08
N HIS A 143 10.61 4.91 4.14
CA HIS A 143 11.07 5.95 3.24
C HIS A 143 11.07 5.50 1.78
N LEU A 144 11.58 4.30 1.50
CA LEU A 144 11.57 3.73 0.16
C LEU A 144 10.12 3.54 -0.33
N ILE A 145 9.26 2.95 0.48
CA ILE A 145 7.84 2.72 0.15
C ILE A 145 7.12 4.05 -0.10
N THR A 146 7.28 5.03 0.79
CA THR A 146 6.65 6.34 0.63
C THR A 146 7.12 7.04 -0.65
N THR A 147 8.42 7.01 -0.94
CA THR A 147 9.00 7.59 -2.17
C THR A 147 8.44 6.91 -3.41
N LEU A 148 8.26 5.59 -3.36
CA LEU A 148 7.72 4.80 -4.45
C LEU A 148 6.25 5.14 -4.71
N PHE A 149 5.41 5.08 -3.68
CA PHE A 149 3.97 5.30 -3.84
C PHE A 149 3.58 6.77 -4.01
N LYS A 150 4.42 7.73 -3.68
CA LYS A 150 4.21 9.15 -4.03
C LYS A 150 4.19 9.41 -5.55
N GLN A 151 4.72 8.50 -6.35
CA GLN A 151 4.60 8.56 -7.81
C GLN A 151 3.15 8.31 -8.28
N ILE A 152 2.36 7.59 -7.46
CA ILE A 152 0.93 7.31 -7.71
C ILE A 152 0.04 8.28 -6.93
N TYR A 153 0.40 8.56 -5.66
CA TYR A 153 -0.37 9.39 -4.74
C TYR A 153 0.42 10.65 -4.35
N PRO A 154 0.43 11.69 -5.18
CA PRO A 154 1.25 12.89 -4.98
C PRO A 154 0.72 13.83 -3.88
N GLN A 155 -0.51 13.61 -3.39
CA GLN A 155 -1.17 14.45 -2.40
C GLN A 155 -0.52 14.34 -1.01
N LYS A 156 -1.09 14.98 0.00
CA LYS A 156 -0.59 14.96 1.38
C LYS A 156 -0.60 13.57 1.97
N TRP A 157 0.41 13.28 2.78
CA TRP A 157 0.57 12.02 3.50
C TRP A 157 0.57 12.27 5.01
N ILE A 158 -0.13 11.39 5.73
CA ILE A 158 -0.15 11.32 7.20
C ILE A 158 0.36 9.93 7.55
N SER A 159 1.28 9.81 8.52
CA SER A 159 1.70 8.52 9.05
C SER A 159 1.03 8.25 10.40
N THR A 160 0.58 7.02 10.59
CA THR A 160 -0.05 6.54 11.81
C THR A 160 0.41 5.12 12.15
N GLY A 161 0.18 4.69 13.37
CA GLY A 161 0.45 3.32 13.82
C GLY A 161 0.07 3.16 15.28
N ILE A 162 -0.17 1.93 15.70
CA ILE A 162 -0.58 1.58 17.06
C ILE A 162 0.60 0.91 17.79
N SER A 163 0.82 1.25 19.06
CA SER A 163 1.85 0.66 19.91
C SER A 163 3.25 0.75 19.26
N LYS A 164 3.92 -0.36 18.99
CA LYS A 164 5.21 -0.41 18.28
C LYS A 164 5.10 0.16 16.86
N GLY A 165 3.96 0.02 16.18
CA GLY A 165 3.70 0.69 14.90
C GLY A 165 3.76 2.21 15.05
N GLY A 166 3.19 2.79 16.12
CA GLY A 166 3.30 4.21 16.42
C GLY A 166 4.74 4.65 16.66
N GLN A 167 5.56 3.85 17.37
CA GLN A 167 7.00 4.11 17.50
C GLN A 167 7.70 4.11 16.14
N THR A 168 7.37 3.13 15.28
CA THR A 168 7.91 3.05 13.91
C THR A 168 7.56 4.30 13.09
N ALA A 169 6.31 4.78 13.19
CA ALA A 169 5.88 6.02 12.54
C ALA A 169 6.69 7.23 13.02
N LEU A 170 6.91 7.36 14.34
CA LEU A 170 7.70 8.46 14.91
C LEU A 170 9.16 8.42 14.44
N ILE A 171 9.80 7.26 14.50
CA ILE A 171 11.20 7.11 14.07
C ILE A 171 11.34 7.38 12.56
N TYR A 172 10.35 6.97 11.77
CA TYR A 172 10.34 7.28 10.33
C TYR A 172 10.26 8.79 10.06
N ARG A 173 9.60 9.56 10.91
CA ARG A 173 9.38 11.02 10.74
C ARG A 173 10.47 11.88 11.39
N ALA A 174 11.31 11.31 12.25
CA ALA A 174 12.43 12.00 12.89
C ALA A 174 13.63 12.16 11.96
#